data_b72169c81d51359211959ec875a69406
#
_entry.id   b72169c81d51359211959ec875a69406
#
_cell.length_a   1.000
_cell.length_b   1.000
_cell.length_c   1.000
_cell.angle_alpha   90.00
_cell.angle_beta   90.00
_cell.angle_gamma   90.00
#
_symmetry.space_group_name_H-M   'P 1'
#
loop_
_entity.id
_entity.type
_entity.pdbx_description
1 polymer ?
#
loop_
_entity_poly.entity_id
_entity_poly.type
_entity_poly.pdbx_seq_one_letter_code
_entity_poly.pdbx_strand_id
1 'polypeptide(L)'
;MRIKFKNLMLEVTRKCNMHCAHCMRGEQQEETMSTDTIQKLLEHTYEIEQLSITGGEPSLAPDTIRWLAYFVKSRDIKVGSFFCATNAGEYSKEFVDALSSLYAVCTKPDKCILTISTDQFHSDADPKALSEYRQLPYYSSEKEKGFLPKGKILLEGRAAENNLGRFSKPFTEHIYDFDMHGWYLHIGDRIYINALGDVLLDPDLSYLNQMNENIGNIWEMPLDEILRESCYKLPEQYLPENNQKYVYCVNISAEANTITIEPNESRVYYSSPRKAVAAYQSVLNNLRITPVYSKDGRIPDNLDMKFGELPEIEDRCAGTEIRYLLPGATPKTVIVEVIRCPIEEDFDDVRE
;
A
#
# COMPACT_ATOMS: atom_id res chain seq x y z
N MET A 1 12.17 18.26 -10.86
CA MET A 1 11.79 17.37 -11.99
C MET A 1 10.27 17.41 -12.14
N ARG A 2 9.67 17.16 -13.32
CA ARG A 2 8.19 17.11 -13.47
C ARG A 2 7.70 15.68 -13.35
N ILE A 3 6.64 15.44 -12.59
CA ILE A 3 6.18 14.09 -12.24
C ILE A 3 4.85 13.79 -12.94
N LYS A 4 4.76 12.60 -13.54
CA LYS A 4 3.52 11.98 -14.00
C LYS A 4 3.24 10.74 -13.15
N PHE A 5 2.02 10.63 -12.65
CA PHE A 5 1.55 9.46 -11.90
C PHE A 5 0.54 8.66 -12.72
N LYS A 6 0.70 7.35 -12.77
CA LYS A 6 -0.34 6.44 -13.24
C LYS A 6 -1.46 6.36 -12.21
N ASN A 7 -1.14 6.19 -10.93
CA ASN A 7 -2.10 6.25 -9.84
C ASN A 7 -1.50 6.97 -8.62
N LEU A 8 -2.06 8.14 -8.29
CA LEU A 8 -1.74 8.87 -7.08
C LEU A 8 -2.88 8.69 -6.08
N MET A 9 -2.58 8.09 -4.93
CA MET A 9 -3.54 7.86 -3.86
C MET A 9 -3.31 8.84 -2.72
N LEU A 10 -4.34 9.57 -2.32
CA LEU A 10 -4.27 10.56 -1.26
C LEU A 10 -5.17 10.20 -0.09
N GLU A 11 -4.58 10.11 1.10
CA GLU A 11 -5.30 10.04 2.36
C GLU A 11 -5.67 11.47 2.77
N VAL A 12 -6.88 11.89 2.37
CA VAL A 12 -7.31 13.29 2.62
C VAL A 12 -7.61 13.56 4.10
N THR A 13 -7.91 12.52 4.88
CA THR A 13 -8.12 12.63 6.35
C THR A 13 -7.99 11.26 7.01
N ARG A 14 -7.64 11.26 8.30
CA ARG A 14 -7.67 10.10 9.19
C ARG A 14 -8.94 10.03 10.04
N LYS A 15 -9.78 11.08 9.99
CA LYS A 15 -11.09 11.11 10.64
C LYS A 15 -12.02 10.09 10.00
N CYS A 16 -12.82 9.43 10.82
CA CYS A 16 -13.84 8.51 10.38
C CYS A 16 -15.06 8.59 11.31
N ASN A 17 -16.25 8.55 10.76
CA ASN A 17 -17.51 8.52 11.53
C ASN A 17 -17.98 7.10 11.84
N MET A 18 -17.21 6.06 11.45
CA MET A 18 -17.49 4.66 11.76
C MET A 18 -16.31 4.01 12.51
N HIS A 19 -16.63 2.94 13.26
CA HIS A 19 -15.66 2.16 14.02
C HIS A 19 -15.69 0.68 13.60
N CYS A 20 -15.45 0.44 12.29
CA CYS A 20 -15.54 -0.89 11.69
C CYS A 20 -14.52 -1.85 12.29
N ALA A 21 -14.95 -3.04 12.72
CA ALA A 21 -14.09 -4.05 13.34
C ALA A 21 -12.98 -4.57 12.40
N HIS A 22 -13.17 -4.48 11.08
CA HIS A 22 -12.22 -4.93 10.05
C HIS A 22 -11.33 -3.80 9.52
N CYS A 23 -11.37 -2.60 10.12
CA CYS A 23 -10.63 -1.45 9.60
C CYS A 23 -9.12 -1.70 9.60
N MET A 24 -8.52 -1.69 8.42
CA MET A 24 -7.08 -1.89 8.27
C MET A 24 -6.25 -0.69 8.78
N ARG A 25 -6.87 0.50 8.91
CA ARG A 25 -6.15 1.71 9.39
C ARG A 25 -5.95 1.70 10.90
N GLY A 26 -6.78 0.99 11.66
CA GLY A 26 -6.79 1.02 13.12
C GLY A 26 -7.69 2.12 13.68
N GLU A 27 -7.31 2.71 14.82
CA GLU A 27 -8.06 3.79 15.45
C GLU A 27 -8.02 5.05 14.60
N GLN A 28 -9.16 5.74 14.51
CA GLN A 28 -9.24 7.02 13.83
C GLN A 28 -8.36 8.07 14.50
N GLN A 29 -7.89 9.03 13.72
CA GLN A 29 -7.05 10.12 14.14
C GLN A 29 -7.64 11.44 13.65
N GLU A 30 -7.21 12.58 14.22
CA GLU A 30 -7.79 13.90 13.91
C GLU A 30 -7.16 14.58 12.67
N GLU A 31 -6.11 13.99 12.11
CA GLU A 31 -5.33 14.56 11.03
C GLU A 31 -6.15 14.65 9.74
N THR A 32 -6.02 15.78 9.09
CA THR A 32 -6.58 16.06 7.77
C THR A 32 -5.50 16.71 6.92
N MET A 33 -5.34 16.27 5.68
CA MET A 33 -4.34 16.79 4.77
C MET A 33 -4.52 18.29 4.57
N SER A 34 -3.48 19.05 4.88
CA SER A 34 -3.51 20.51 4.78
C SER A 34 -3.42 20.99 3.33
N THR A 35 -3.84 22.24 3.10
CA THR A 35 -3.65 22.91 1.81
C THR A 35 -2.19 23.01 1.41
N ASP A 36 -1.30 23.22 2.37
CA ASP A 36 0.13 23.31 2.14
C ASP A 36 0.73 21.95 1.73
N THR A 37 0.23 20.86 2.34
CA THR A 37 0.58 19.49 1.92
C THR A 37 0.18 19.26 0.47
N ILE A 38 -1.03 19.65 0.06
CA ILE A 38 -1.49 19.55 -1.33
C ILE A 38 -0.62 20.41 -2.26
N GLN A 39 -0.25 21.60 -1.85
CA GLN A 39 0.60 22.48 -2.67
C GLN A 39 1.97 21.89 -2.91
N LYS A 40 2.63 21.39 -1.87
CA LYS A 40 3.94 20.72 -1.96
C LYS A 40 3.88 19.49 -2.84
N LEU A 41 2.88 18.63 -2.61
CA LEU A 41 2.65 17.43 -3.40
C LEU A 41 2.52 17.73 -4.90
N LEU A 42 1.76 18.78 -5.26
CA LEU A 42 1.47 19.12 -6.64
C LEU A 42 2.51 20.04 -7.29
N GLU A 43 3.53 20.50 -6.56
CA GLU A 43 4.51 21.46 -7.05
C GLU A 43 5.22 21.01 -8.33
N HIS A 44 5.61 19.75 -8.38
CA HIS A 44 6.28 19.15 -9.52
C HIS A 44 5.39 18.25 -10.37
N THR A 45 4.13 18.07 -9.99
CA THR A 45 3.18 17.19 -10.70
C THR A 45 2.64 17.89 -11.95
N TYR A 46 2.62 17.21 -13.10
CA TYR A 46 2.02 17.74 -14.31
C TYR A 46 0.88 16.87 -14.87
N GLU A 47 0.86 15.58 -14.53
CA GLU A 47 -0.17 14.64 -14.97
C GLU A 47 -0.44 13.56 -13.94
N ILE A 48 -1.71 13.23 -13.73
CA ILE A 48 -2.19 12.13 -12.88
C ILE A 48 -3.22 11.37 -13.71
N GLU A 49 -2.93 10.12 -14.10
CA GLU A 49 -3.90 9.35 -14.89
C GLU A 49 -5.11 8.95 -14.05
N GLN A 50 -4.89 8.50 -12.81
CA GLN A 50 -5.94 8.25 -11.84
C GLN A 50 -5.57 8.86 -10.49
N LEU A 51 -6.46 9.66 -9.95
CA LEU A 51 -6.38 10.23 -8.61
C LEU A 51 -7.31 9.46 -7.68
N SER A 52 -6.76 8.72 -6.72
CA SER A 52 -7.55 7.96 -5.75
C SER A 52 -7.66 8.74 -4.45
N ILE A 53 -8.88 9.06 -4.04
CA ILE A 53 -9.22 9.74 -2.78
C ILE A 53 -9.55 8.68 -1.74
N THR A 54 -8.82 8.67 -0.65
CA THR A 54 -9.01 7.73 0.46
C THR A 54 -8.82 8.44 1.80
N GLY A 55 -8.88 7.68 2.90
CA GLY A 55 -8.67 8.21 4.24
C GLY A 55 -9.28 7.29 5.30
N GLY A 56 -9.65 7.87 6.44
CA GLY A 56 -10.65 7.31 7.32
C GLY A 56 -11.99 7.31 6.59
N GLU A 57 -12.63 8.50 6.49
CA GLU A 57 -13.80 8.70 5.65
C GLU A 57 -13.66 10.02 4.86
N PRO A 58 -13.52 9.96 3.52
CA PRO A 58 -13.29 11.15 2.71
C PRO A 58 -14.40 12.20 2.76
N SER A 59 -15.64 11.81 3.06
CA SER A 59 -16.76 12.75 3.18
C SER A 59 -16.62 13.74 4.34
N LEU A 60 -15.71 13.46 5.29
CA LEU A 60 -15.37 14.34 6.40
C LEU A 60 -14.29 15.39 6.05
N ALA A 61 -13.74 15.34 4.82
CA ALA A 61 -12.72 16.29 4.37
C ALA A 61 -13.10 16.96 3.02
N PRO A 62 -14.31 17.52 2.87
CA PRO A 62 -14.75 18.12 1.61
C PRO A 62 -13.88 19.31 1.19
N ASP A 63 -13.38 20.10 2.14
CA ASP A 63 -12.53 21.25 1.84
C ASP A 63 -11.19 20.82 1.24
N THR A 64 -10.57 19.76 1.75
CA THR A 64 -9.35 19.20 1.19
C THR A 64 -9.55 18.78 -0.27
N ILE A 65 -10.66 18.10 -0.59
CA ILE A 65 -11.00 17.68 -1.95
C ILE A 65 -11.24 18.91 -2.84
N ARG A 66 -11.91 19.94 -2.33
CA ARG A 66 -12.17 21.20 -3.05
C ARG A 66 -10.87 21.94 -3.36
N TRP A 67 -9.95 22.03 -2.39
CA TRP A 67 -8.63 22.62 -2.61
C TRP A 67 -7.81 21.82 -3.62
N LEU A 68 -7.86 20.51 -3.59
CA LEU A 68 -7.21 19.64 -4.56
C LEU A 68 -7.71 19.95 -5.99
N ALA A 69 -9.02 20.02 -6.20
CA ALA A 69 -9.61 20.40 -7.49
C ALA A 69 -9.18 21.82 -7.94
N TYR A 70 -9.12 22.77 -6.99
CA TYR A 70 -8.66 24.12 -7.26
C TYR A 70 -7.19 24.17 -7.72
N PHE A 71 -6.28 23.48 -7.00
CA PHE A 71 -4.86 23.49 -7.35
C PHE A 71 -4.57 22.74 -8.65
N VAL A 72 -5.24 21.63 -8.88
CA VAL A 72 -5.16 20.90 -10.17
C VAL A 72 -5.52 21.85 -11.32
N LYS A 73 -6.64 22.56 -11.20
CA LYS A 73 -7.08 23.51 -12.23
C LYS A 73 -6.13 24.71 -12.37
N SER A 74 -5.74 25.35 -11.26
CA SER A 74 -4.94 26.58 -11.25
C SER A 74 -3.52 26.37 -11.76
N ARG A 75 -2.98 25.15 -11.67
CA ARG A 75 -1.64 24.79 -12.13
C ARG A 75 -1.63 24.03 -13.46
N ASP A 76 -2.78 23.91 -14.11
CA ASP A 76 -2.95 23.17 -15.38
C ASP A 76 -2.41 21.73 -15.30
N ILE A 77 -2.67 21.05 -14.17
CA ILE A 77 -2.30 19.65 -13.99
C ILE A 77 -3.37 18.80 -14.66
N LYS A 78 -2.94 17.89 -15.53
CA LYS A 78 -3.85 16.97 -16.21
C LYS A 78 -4.27 15.84 -15.28
N VAL A 79 -5.53 15.76 -14.90
CA VAL A 79 -6.10 14.62 -14.17
C VAL A 79 -6.98 13.82 -15.13
N GLY A 80 -6.65 12.54 -15.32
CA GLY A 80 -7.44 11.65 -16.17
C GLY A 80 -8.81 11.38 -15.56
N SER A 81 -8.82 10.73 -14.39
CA SER A 81 -10.03 10.37 -13.66
C SER A 81 -9.78 10.37 -12.15
N PHE A 82 -10.85 10.24 -11.36
CA PHE A 82 -10.70 9.95 -9.94
C PHE A 82 -11.38 8.65 -9.54
N PHE A 83 -10.94 8.10 -8.42
CA PHE A 83 -11.60 7.04 -7.66
C PHE A 83 -11.80 7.50 -6.22
N CYS A 84 -12.99 7.32 -5.66
CA CYS A 84 -13.28 7.59 -4.26
C CYS A 84 -14.19 6.50 -3.70
N ALA A 85 -13.89 6.00 -2.49
CA ALA A 85 -14.77 5.13 -1.74
C ALA A 85 -15.24 5.86 -0.48
N THR A 86 -16.53 5.74 -0.15
CA THR A 86 -17.14 6.29 1.07
C THR A 86 -17.88 5.19 1.82
N ASN A 87 -17.94 5.31 3.14
CA ASN A 87 -18.77 4.44 3.97
C ASN A 87 -20.26 4.88 3.99
N ALA A 88 -20.57 6.07 3.43
CA ALA A 88 -21.89 6.67 3.41
C ALA A 88 -22.57 6.74 4.80
N GLY A 89 -21.80 6.88 5.87
CA GLY A 89 -22.32 6.96 7.24
C GLY A 89 -23.12 8.22 7.53
N GLU A 90 -22.95 9.26 6.71
CA GLU A 90 -23.71 10.51 6.77
C GLU A 90 -23.75 11.17 5.39
N TYR A 91 -24.90 11.77 5.05
CA TYR A 91 -24.99 12.56 3.83
C TYR A 91 -24.32 13.93 4.00
N SER A 92 -23.39 14.25 3.13
CA SER A 92 -22.72 15.56 3.06
C SER A 92 -22.89 16.19 1.67
N LYS A 93 -23.63 17.31 1.62
CA LYS A 93 -23.74 18.12 0.39
C LYS A 93 -22.38 18.71 0.00
N GLU A 94 -21.61 19.15 0.97
CA GLU A 94 -20.27 19.71 0.80
C GLU A 94 -19.32 18.71 0.12
N PHE A 95 -19.43 17.43 0.47
CA PHE A 95 -18.68 16.36 -0.18
C PHE A 95 -19.10 16.15 -1.63
N VAL A 96 -20.41 16.14 -1.91
CA VAL A 96 -20.93 16.06 -3.28
C VAL A 96 -20.43 17.24 -4.13
N ASP A 97 -20.50 18.45 -3.60
CA ASP A 97 -20.04 19.68 -4.29
C ASP A 97 -18.51 19.62 -4.54
N ALA A 98 -17.74 19.10 -3.59
CA ALA A 98 -16.28 18.93 -3.72
C ALA A 98 -15.92 17.89 -4.79
N LEU A 99 -16.55 16.72 -4.77
CA LEU A 99 -16.35 15.69 -5.80
C LEU A 99 -16.80 16.19 -7.18
N SER A 100 -17.90 16.95 -7.25
CA SER A 100 -18.35 17.54 -8.52
C SER A 100 -17.36 18.56 -9.08
N SER A 101 -16.69 19.31 -8.20
CA SER A 101 -15.61 20.22 -8.60
C SER A 101 -14.39 19.45 -9.14
N LEU A 102 -14.06 18.31 -8.54
CA LEU A 102 -13.01 17.44 -9.02
C LEU A 102 -13.39 16.74 -10.34
N TYR A 103 -14.64 16.29 -10.46
CA TYR A 103 -15.17 15.69 -11.67
C TYR A 103 -15.06 16.64 -12.87
N ALA A 104 -15.36 17.93 -12.65
CA ALA A 104 -15.32 18.96 -13.69
C ALA A 104 -13.90 19.24 -14.25
N VAL A 105 -12.84 18.86 -13.55
CA VAL A 105 -11.45 19.04 -14.00
C VAL A 105 -10.82 17.76 -14.56
N CYS A 106 -11.53 16.62 -14.49
CA CYS A 106 -11.07 15.36 -15.06
C CYS A 106 -11.22 15.34 -16.58
N THR A 107 -10.20 14.82 -17.27
CA THR A 107 -10.17 14.74 -18.75
C THR A 107 -10.84 13.46 -19.28
N LYS A 108 -11.10 12.48 -18.42
CA LYS A 108 -11.79 11.21 -18.73
C LYS A 108 -12.94 11.00 -17.73
N PRO A 109 -14.00 11.84 -17.78
CA PRO A 109 -15.07 11.81 -16.77
C PRO A 109 -15.84 10.48 -16.73
N ASP A 110 -15.90 9.76 -17.84
CA ASP A 110 -16.46 8.41 -17.96
C ASP A 110 -15.73 7.36 -17.11
N LYS A 111 -14.50 7.64 -16.66
CA LYS A 111 -13.69 6.78 -15.80
C LYS A 111 -13.65 7.22 -14.34
N CYS A 112 -14.36 8.31 -14.01
CA CYS A 112 -14.49 8.74 -12.62
C CYS A 112 -15.44 7.79 -11.86
N ILE A 113 -15.04 7.41 -10.65
CA ILE A 113 -15.78 6.45 -9.83
C ILE A 113 -15.92 6.96 -8.40
N LEU A 114 -17.17 7.06 -7.95
CA LEU A 114 -17.54 7.02 -6.54
C LEU A 114 -18.16 5.64 -6.26
N THR A 115 -17.71 4.96 -5.20
CA THR A 115 -18.32 3.71 -4.74
C THR A 115 -18.63 3.79 -3.26
N ILE A 116 -19.58 2.97 -2.81
CA ILE A 116 -20.00 2.90 -1.41
C ILE A 116 -19.56 1.57 -0.83
N SER A 117 -19.03 1.58 0.39
CA SER A 117 -18.74 0.37 1.16
C SER A 117 -20.04 -0.19 1.72
N THR A 118 -20.47 -1.36 1.23
CA THR A 118 -21.78 -1.97 1.58
C THR A 118 -21.62 -3.38 2.15
N ASP A 119 -20.42 -3.77 2.59
CA ASP A 119 -20.20 -5.07 3.22
C ASP A 119 -20.79 -5.15 4.65
N GLN A 120 -20.73 -6.33 5.25
CA GLN A 120 -21.30 -6.62 6.57
C GLN A 120 -20.77 -5.78 7.74
N PHE A 121 -19.70 -5.01 7.54
CA PHE A 121 -19.11 -4.12 8.55
C PHE A 121 -19.58 -2.67 8.40
N HIS A 122 -20.35 -2.37 7.36
CA HIS A 122 -20.87 -1.04 7.02
C HIS A 122 -22.40 -0.99 7.11
N SER A 123 -22.98 -1.62 8.14
CA SER A 123 -24.45 -1.72 8.35
C SER A 123 -25.11 -0.38 8.67
N ASP A 124 -24.35 0.61 9.16
CA ASP A 124 -24.84 1.87 9.68
C ASP A 124 -24.82 3.02 8.64
N ALA A 125 -24.85 2.67 7.35
CA ALA A 125 -24.92 3.67 6.28
C ALA A 125 -26.25 4.46 6.34
N ASP A 126 -26.16 5.78 6.15
CA ASP A 126 -27.30 6.70 6.12
C ASP A 126 -28.14 6.45 4.85
N PRO A 127 -29.45 6.15 4.97
CA PRO A 127 -30.33 5.95 3.82
C PRO A 127 -30.36 7.13 2.85
N LYS A 128 -30.23 8.37 3.35
CA LYS A 128 -30.16 9.57 2.52
C LYS A 128 -28.85 9.61 1.73
N ALA A 129 -27.71 9.33 2.39
CA ALA A 129 -26.43 9.26 1.72
C ALA A 129 -26.41 8.19 0.61
N LEU A 130 -26.94 6.99 0.91
CA LEU A 130 -27.10 5.92 -0.07
C LEU A 130 -27.92 6.36 -1.29
N SER A 131 -29.08 7.03 -1.05
CA SER A 131 -29.96 7.49 -2.12
C SER A 131 -29.31 8.56 -2.98
N GLU A 132 -28.73 9.58 -2.37
CA GLU A 132 -28.19 10.74 -3.06
C GLU A 132 -26.87 10.41 -3.79
N TYR A 133 -25.96 9.65 -3.16
CA TYR A 133 -24.68 9.30 -3.77
C TYR A 133 -24.86 8.38 -4.98
N ARG A 134 -25.85 7.48 -4.95
CA ARG A 134 -26.16 6.57 -6.08
C ARG A 134 -26.74 7.28 -7.30
N GLN A 135 -27.17 8.51 -7.18
CA GLN A 135 -27.65 9.32 -8.31
C GLN A 135 -26.55 10.13 -9.00
N LEU A 136 -25.33 10.15 -8.44
CA LEU A 136 -24.23 10.92 -9.02
C LEU A 136 -23.74 10.30 -10.34
N PRO A 137 -23.38 11.12 -11.35
CA PRO A 137 -23.03 10.63 -12.68
C PRO A 137 -21.75 9.76 -12.71
N TYR A 138 -20.97 9.80 -11.66
CA TYR A 138 -19.74 9.02 -11.47
C TYR A 138 -19.88 7.92 -10.42
N TYR A 139 -21.10 7.62 -9.95
CA TYR A 139 -21.34 6.48 -9.07
C TYR A 139 -21.22 5.17 -9.83
N SER A 140 -20.60 4.15 -9.19
CA SER A 140 -20.52 2.78 -9.73
C SER A 140 -20.79 1.75 -8.65
N SER A 141 -21.81 0.91 -8.87
CA SER A 141 -22.13 -0.24 -8.03
C SER A 141 -21.22 -1.44 -8.25
N GLU A 142 -20.46 -1.49 -9.34
CA GLU A 142 -19.57 -2.63 -9.67
C GLU A 142 -18.48 -2.84 -8.61
N LYS A 143 -18.13 -1.80 -7.88
CA LYS A 143 -17.14 -1.85 -6.79
C LYS A 143 -17.76 -2.06 -5.41
N GLU A 144 -19.08 -2.00 -5.28
CA GLU A 144 -19.75 -2.34 -4.02
C GLU A 144 -19.62 -3.83 -3.74
N LYS A 145 -19.22 -4.15 -2.51
CA LYS A 145 -19.09 -5.54 -2.05
C LYS A 145 -20.15 -5.80 -1.00
N GLY A 146 -21.17 -6.57 -1.35
CA GLY A 146 -22.23 -6.94 -0.40
C GLY A 146 -21.78 -7.89 0.72
N PHE A 147 -20.67 -8.58 0.54
CA PHE A 147 -20.06 -9.44 1.55
C PHE A 147 -18.55 -9.49 1.35
N LEU A 148 -17.80 -9.28 2.42
CA LEU A 148 -16.36 -9.36 2.44
C LEU A 148 -15.90 -10.64 3.17
N PRO A 149 -15.50 -11.70 2.45
CA PRO A 149 -15.06 -12.94 3.07
C PRO A 149 -13.74 -12.74 3.84
N LYS A 150 -13.55 -13.51 4.92
CA LYS A 150 -12.39 -13.40 5.81
C LYS A 150 -11.05 -13.43 5.05
N GLY A 151 -10.94 -14.23 3.98
CA GLY A 151 -9.73 -14.31 3.14
C GLY A 151 -9.44 -13.08 2.27
N LYS A 152 -10.32 -12.07 2.27
CA LYS A 152 -10.16 -10.79 1.56
C LYS A 152 -9.93 -9.60 2.51
N ILE A 153 -9.95 -9.83 3.82
CA ILE A 153 -9.72 -8.80 4.83
C ILE A 153 -8.22 -8.80 5.13
N LEU A 154 -7.61 -7.64 5.02
CA LEU A 154 -6.20 -7.45 5.36
C LEU A 154 -6.00 -7.57 6.87
N LEU A 155 -4.92 -8.22 7.28
CA LEU A 155 -4.57 -8.39 8.69
C LEU A 155 -3.76 -7.18 9.16
N GLU A 156 -4.42 -6.03 9.19
CA GLU A 156 -3.88 -4.73 9.58
C GLU A 156 -4.84 -4.00 10.52
N GLY A 157 -4.33 -3.11 11.37
CA GLY A 157 -5.12 -2.30 12.28
C GLY A 157 -6.12 -3.13 13.09
N ARG A 158 -7.38 -2.65 13.20
CA ARG A 158 -8.42 -3.36 13.95
C ARG A 158 -8.77 -4.75 13.41
N ALA A 159 -8.57 -4.98 12.11
CA ALA A 159 -8.76 -6.34 11.59
C ALA A 159 -7.76 -7.33 12.18
N ALA A 160 -6.51 -6.92 12.41
CA ALA A 160 -5.51 -7.71 13.10
C ALA A 160 -5.86 -7.92 14.58
N GLU A 161 -6.21 -6.84 15.29
CA GLU A 161 -6.61 -6.86 16.69
C GLU A 161 -7.82 -7.81 16.96
N ASN A 162 -8.77 -7.81 16.03
CA ASN A 162 -10.00 -8.62 16.10
C ASN A 162 -9.87 -10.02 15.44
N ASN A 163 -8.69 -10.40 14.94
CA ASN A 163 -8.46 -11.66 14.22
C ASN A 163 -9.45 -11.90 13.05
N LEU A 164 -9.84 -10.84 12.35
CA LEU A 164 -10.81 -10.91 11.26
C LEU A 164 -10.17 -11.19 9.90
N GLY A 165 -8.90 -10.85 9.73
CA GLY A 165 -8.18 -10.97 8.48
C GLY A 165 -7.51 -12.31 8.25
N ARG A 166 -7.10 -12.54 7.02
CA ARG A 166 -6.03 -13.45 6.67
C ARG A 166 -4.80 -12.64 6.31
N PHE A 167 -3.67 -13.32 6.33
CA PHE A 167 -2.36 -12.79 6.04
C PHE A 167 -2.37 -11.83 4.83
N SER A 168 -1.57 -10.77 4.93
CA SER A 168 -1.39 -9.73 3.94
C SER A 168 -1.27 -10.26 2.51
N LYS A 169 -1.70 -9.44 1.56
CA LYS A 169 -1.36 -9.67 0.15
C LYS A 169 0.15 -9.95 0.04
N PRO A 170 0.56 -10.99 -0.70
CA PRO A 170 1.94 -11.05 -1.15
C PRO A 170 2.24 -9.73 -1.87
N PHE A 171 3.38 -9.16 -1.64
CA PHE A 171 3.83 -7.85 -2.11
C PHE A 171 4.01 -7.77 -3.64
N THR A 172 3.45 -8.66 -4.36
CA THR A 172 3.67 -8.91 -5.78
C THR A 172 3.21 -7.80 -6.73
N GLU A 173 2.44 -6.83 -6.24
CA GLU A 173 1.82 -5.83 -7.11
C GLU A 173 2.45 -4.42 -7.01
N HIS A 174 3.42 -4.23 -6.11
CA HIS A 174 4.01 -2.90 -5.90
C HIS A 174 5.36 -2.80 -6.58
N ILE A 175 5.32 -2.53 -7.86
CA ILE A 175 6.50 -2.33 -8.66
C ILE A 175 6.75 -0.85 -8.77
N TYR A 176 7.95 -0.49 -8.44
CA TYR A 176 8.52 0.80 -8.78
C TYR A 176 8.87 0.83 -10.27
N ASP A 177 7.91 1.10 -11.10
CA ASP A 177 8.17 1.35 -12.49
C ASP A 177 8.42 2.84 -12.66
N PHE A 178 9.68 3.24 -12.48
CA PHE A 178 10.13 4.60 -12.68
C PHE A 178 10.81 4.69 -14.04
N ASP A 179 10.26 5.52 -14.89
CA ASP A 179 10.88 5.88 -16.14
C ASP A 179 11.37 7.32 -16.05
N MET A 180 12.71 7.52 -16.13
CA MET A 180 13.31 8.84 -16.14
C MET A 180 13.71 9.21 -17.57
N HIS A 181 12.92 10.10 -18.18
CA HIS A 181 13.23 10.68 -19.47
C HIS A 181 13.61 12.16 -19.30
N GLY A 182 14.90 12.42 -19.13
CA GLY A 182 15.42 13.77 -18.99
C GLY A 182 14.88 14.48 -17.73
N TRP A 183 14.01 15.50 -17.91
CA TRP A 183 13.43 16.29 -16.82
C TRP A 183 12.10 15.74 -16.30
N TYR A 184 11.67 14.56 -16.74
CA TYR A 184 10.40 13.94 -16.40
C TYR A 184 10.63 12.65 -15.63
N LEU A 185 9.79 12.46 -14.59
CA LEU A 185 9.72 11.24 -13.79
C LEU A 185 8.33 10.64 -13.98
N HIS A 186 8.26 9.46 -14.55
CA HIS A 186 7.01 8.72 -14.75
C HIS A 186 6.91 7.61 -13.74
N ILE A 187 5.84 7.62 -12.93
CA ILE A 187 5.55 6.62 -11.94
C ILE A 187 4.50 5.67 -12.53
N GLY A 188 4.92 4.48 -12.92
CA GLY A 188 4.09 3.46 -13.58
C GLY A 188 3.16 2.70 -12.64
N ASP A 189 3.42 2.74 -11.34
CA ASP A 189 2.57 2.13 -10.31
C ASP A 189 1.87 3.19 -9.45
N ARG A 190 1.27 2.76 -8.35
CA ARG A 190 0.60 3.62 -7.39
C ARG A 190 1.59 4.18 -6.36
N ILE A 191 1.40 5.43 -6.01
CA ILE A 191 2.04 6.08 -4.87
C ILE A 191 0.94 6.52 -3.93
N TYR A 192 1.13 6.27 -2.65
CA TYR A 192 0.23 6.71 -1.59
C TYR A 192 0.88 7.83 -0.79
N ILE A 193 0.14 8.90 -0.55
CA ILE A 193 0.58 10.00 0.30
C ILE A 193 -0.47 10.19 1.38
N ASN A 194 -0.05 10.07 2.63
CA ASN A 194 -0.93 10.18 3.77
C ASN A 194 -1.19 11.64 4.19
N ALA A 195 -2.10 11.82 5.13
CA ALA A 195 -2.50 13.16 5.61
C ALA A 195 -1.34 13.96 6.24
N LEU A 196 -0.29 13.29 6.70
CA LEU A 196 0.90 13.90 7.30
C LEU A 196 1.99 14.24 6.27
N GLY A 197 1.82 13.82 5.02
CA GLY A 197 2.80 14.03 3.94
C GLY A 197 3.83 12.91 3.80
N ASP A 198 3.67 11.78 4.50
CA ASP A 198 4.51 10.62 4.28
C ASP A 198 4.19 9.99 2.93
N VAL A 199 5.24 9.62 2.21
CA VAL A 199 5.18 8.94 0.92
C VAL A 199 5.34 7.45 1.14
N LEU A 200 4.38 6.68 0.68
CA LEU A 200 4.34 5.24 0.84
C LEU A 200 4.15 4.54 -0.50
N LEU A 201 4.67 3.36 -0.58
CA LEU A 201 4.58 2.50 -1.75
C LEU A 201 3.45 1.50 -1.62
N ASP A 202 3.11 1.13 -0.38
CA ASP A 202 1.94 0.31 -0.07
C ASP A 202 0.84 1.16 0.57
N PRO A 203 -0.35 1.26 -0.07
CA PRO A 203 -1.50 1.94 0.50
C PRO A 203 -2.24 1.11 1.56
N ASP A 204 -1.95 -0.18 1.67
CA ASP A 204 -2.72 -1.15 2.45
C ASP A 204 -2.11 -1.36 3.86
N LEU A 205 -1.64 -0.29 4.51
CA LEU A 205 -1.00 -0.28 5.82
C LEU A 205 -1.87 0.39 6.90
N SER A 206 -1.77 -0.08 8.13
CA SER A 206 -2.30 0.62 9.31
C SER A 206 -1.58 1.95 9.54
N TYR A 207 -2.19 2.88 10.28
CA TYR A 207 -1.54 4.15 10.63
C TYR A 207 -0.20 3.96 11.35
N LEU A 208 -0.10 2.91 12.17
CA LEU A 208 1.15 2.55 12.85
C LEU A 208 2.22 2.13 11.84
N ASN A 209 1.86 1.27 10.89
CA ASN A 209 2.80 0.76 9.91
C ASN A 209 3.18 1.81 8.86
N GLN A 210 2.29 2.75 8.53
CA GLN A 210 2.63 3.89 7.69
C GLN A 210 3.82 4.69 8.25
N MET A 211 3.93 4.85 9.57
CA MET A 211 5.05 5.56 10.21
C MET A 211 6.39 4.83 10.01
N ASN A 212 6.36 3.50 9.93
CA ASN A 212 7.57 2.68 9.82
C ASN A 212 7.98 2.39 8.37
N GLU A 213 7.01 2.40 7.44
CA GLU A 213 7.18 1.93 6.06
C GLU A 213 7.22 3.09 5.05
N ASN A 214 7.19 4.35 5.49
CA ASN A 214 7.32 5.47 4.55
C ASN A 214 8.73 5.53 3.96
N ILE A 215 8.82 5.97 2.71
CA ILE A 215 10.08 6.17 1.99
C ILE A 215 10.62 7.59 2.12
N GLY A 216 9.90 8.46 2.79
CA GLY A 216 10.25 9.85 3.07
C GLY A 216 8.99 10.69 3.33
N ASN A 217 9.20 11.94 3.73
CA ASN A 217 8.12 12.90 4.01
C ASN A 217 8.32 14.16 3.16
N ILE A 218 7.25 14.64 2.50
CA ILE A 218 7.31 15.80 1.60
C ILE A 218 7.64 17.12 2.31
N TRP A 219 7.57 17.16 3.63
CA TRP A 219 7.99 18.31 4.44
C TRP A 219 9.49 18.37 4.67
N GLU A 220 10.15 17.21 4.61
CA GLU A 220 11.59 17.07 4.82
C GLU A 220 12.37 17.14 3.50
N MET A 221 11.79 16.58 2.42
CA MET A 221 12.43 16.48 1.11
C MET A 221 11.40 16.66 -0.01
N PRO A 222 11.73 17.29 -1.15
CA PRO A 222 10.85 17.37 -2.31
C PRO A 222 10.42 15.99 -2.81
N LEU A 223 9.16 15.87 -3.24
CA LEU A 223 8.60 14.59 -3.66
C LEU A 223 9.38 13.91 -4.80
N ASP A 224 9.88 14.67 -5.77
CA ASP A 224 10.69 14.13 -6.87
C ASP A 224 12.04 13.58 -6.39
N GLU A 225 12.61 14.12 -5.32
CA GLU A 225 13.83 13.60 -4.70
C GLU A 225 13.54 12.32 -3.91
N ILE A 226 12.48 12.29 -3.09
CA ILE A 226 12.05 11.09 -2.36
C ILE A 226 11.84 9.92 -3.33
N LEU A 227 11.08 10.15 -4.40
CA LEU A 227 10.78 9.12 -5.38
C LEU A 227 12.04 8.65 -6.12
N ARG A 228 12.92 9.56 -6.46
CA ARG A 228 14.18 9.26 -7.13
C ARG A 228 15.12 8.46 -6.23
N GLU A 229 15.27 8.85 -4.97
CA GLU A 229 16.12 8.12 -4.02
C GLU A 229 15.59 6.71 -3.76
N SER A 230 14.28 6.52 -3.73
CA SER A 230 13.69 5.19 -3.57
C SER A 230 14.00 4.25 -4.75
N CYS A 231 14.25 4.80 -5.95
CA CYS A 231 14.67 4.01 -7.12
C CYS A 231 16.10 3.49 -7.00
N TYR A 232 16.97 4.21 -6.28
CA TYR A 232 18.41 3.91 -6.21
C TYR A 232 18.78 2.99 -5.03
N LYS A 233 17.83 2.55 -4.22
CA LYS A 233 18.13 1.70 -3.05
C LYS A 233 18.53 0.25 -3.40
N LEU A 234 18.51 -0.14 -4.68
CA LEU A 234 19.14 -1.38 -5.11
C LEU A 234 20.60 -1.09 -5.44
N PRO A 235 21.56 -1.76 -4.78
CA PRO A 235 22.94 -1.72 -5.20
C PRO A 235 23.08 -2.06 -6.69
N GLU A 236 23.89 -1.29 -7.43
CA GLU A 236 24.09 -1.50 -8.88
C GLU A 236 24.52 -2.94 -9.22
N GLN A 237 25.23 -3.59 -8.31
CA GLN A 237 25.66 -4.99 -8.45
C GLN A 237 24.54 -6.01 -8.62
N TYR A 238 23.29 -5.63 -8.29
CA TYR A 238 22.12 -6.50 -8.44
C TYR A 238 21.24 -6.14 -9.64
N LEU A 239 21.62 -5.12 -10.39
CA LEU A 239 20.99 -4.83 -11.69
C LEU A 239 21.50 -5.84 -12.72
N PRO A 240 20.63 -6.36 -13.62
CA PRO A 240 21.07 -7.31 -14.63
C PRO A 240 22.15 -6.67 -15.51
N GLU A 241 23.35 -7.22 -15.49
CA GLU A 241 24.37 -6.90 -16.47
C GLU A 241 23.98 -7.50 -17.84
N ASN A 242 23.87 -6.63 -18.83
CA ASN A 242 23.78 -6.93 -20.26
C ASN A 242 23.20 -8.31 -20.64
N ASN A 243 21.91 -8.35 -21.02
CA ASN A 243 21.22 -9.45 -21.70
C ASN A 243 21.13 -10.82 -21.02
N GLN A 244 21.62 -10.98 -19.83
CA GLN A 244 21.42 -12.20 -19.05
C GLN A 244 20.07 -12.15 -18.34
N LYS A 245 19.21 -13.11 -18.62
CA LYS A 245 17.92 -13.23 -17.94
C LYS A 245 18.13 -13.91 -16.60
N TYR A 246 17.74 -13.25 -15.51
CA TYR A 246 17.72 -13.81 -14.17
C TYR A 246 16.30 -13.75 -13.64
N VAL A 247 15.96 -14.71 -12.80
CA VAL A 247 14.84 -14.63 -11.87
C VAL A 247 15.38 -14.46 -10.45
N TYR A 248 14.61 -13.83 -9.61
CA TYR A 248 14.97 -13.57 -8.22
C TYR A 248 14.00 -14.33 -7.32
N CYS A 249 14.53 -15.24 -6.56
CA CYS A 249 13.76 -16.11 -5.66
C CYS A 249 13.73 -15.48 -4.26
N VAL A 250 12.54 -15.21 -3.73
CA VAL A 250 12.37 -14.98 -2.29
C VAL A 250 12.18 -16.35 -1.65
N ASN A 251 13.15 -16.74 -0.84
CA ASN A 251 13.18 -18.02 -0.15
C ASN A 251 12.94 -17.81 1.35
N ILE A 252 12.04 -18.61 1.92
CA ILE A 252 11.78 -18.64 3.34
C ILE A 252 12.06 -20.06 3.80
N SER A 253 13.05 -20.23 4.65
CA SER A 253 13.40 -21.51 5.24
C SER A 253 13.34 -21.46 6.77
N ALA A 254 12.81 -22.51 7.39
CA ALA A 254 12.72 -22.63 8.83
C ALA A 254 13.30 -23.96 9.29
N GLU A 255 13.94 -23.96 10.46
CA GLU A 255 14.30 -25.22 11.12
C GLU A 255 13.04 -26.06 11.36
N ALA A 256 13.10 -27.32 10.90
CA ALA A 256 11.97 -28.23 10.92
C ALA A 256 11.29 -28.30 12.30
N ASN A 257 9.97 -28.25 12.31
CA ASN A 257 9.04 -28.59 13.38
C ASN A 257 8.49 -27.51 14.32
N THR A 258 8.71 -26.20 14.10
CA THR A 258 8.24 -25.21 15.10
C THR A 258 7.45 -24.01 14.57
N ILE A 259 7.50 -23.70 13.31
CA ILE A 259 6.79 -22.56 12.73
C ILE A 259 5.98 -23.05 11.54
N THR A 260 4.67 -22.85 11.58
CA THR A 260 3.83 -23.11 10.41
C THR A 260 3.90 -21.88 9.51
N ILE A 261 4.94 -21.78 8.70
CA ILE A 261 4.89 -21.02 7.47
C ILE A 261 4.13 -21.94 6.52
N GLU A 262 3.02 -21.46 5.92
CA GLU A 262 2.25 -22.31 5.03
C GLU A 262 3.17 -22.90 3.95
N PRO A 263 3.23 -24.24 3.77
CA PRO A 263 4.27 -24.88 2.96
C PRO A 263 4.23 -24.53 1.48
N ASN A 264 3.16 -23.89 1.01
CA ASN A 264 2.91 -23.63 -0.42
C ASN A 264 3.55 -22.33 -0.94
N GLU A 265 4.22 -21.54 -0.09
CA GLU A 265 4.84 -20.27 -0.51
C GLU A 265 6.31 -20.13 -0.05
N SER A 266 7.01 -21.20 0.17
CA SER A 266 8.41 -21.15 0.60
C SER A 266 9.38 -20.57 -0.44
N ARG A 267 8.98 -20.54 -1.70
CA ARG A 267 9.77 -19.94 -2.78
C ARG A 267 8.85 -19.23 -3.77
N VAL A 268 9.12 -17.94 -4.01
CA VAL A 268 8.40 -17.14 -5.00
C VAL A 268 9.43 -16.50 -5.92
N TYR A 269 9.23 -16.64 -7.22
CA TYR A 269 10.15 -16.15 -8.23
C TYR A 269 9.64 -14.86 -8.86
N TYR A 270 10.55 -13.92 -9.10
CA TYR A 270 10.26 -12.60 -9.66
C TYR A 270 11.18 -12.31 -10.84
N SER A 271 10.66 -11.69 -11.88
CA SER A 271 11.42 -11.26 -13.07
C SER A 271 12.33 -10.06 -12.80
N SER A 272 12.21 -9.41 -11.64
CA SER A 272 12.93 -8.20 -11.30
C SER A 272 13.51 -8.28 -9.88
N PRO A 273 14.79 -7.88 -9.69
CA PRO A 273 15.40 -7.82 -8.35
C PRO A 273 14.63 -6.88 -7.42
N ARG A 274 14.08 -5.78 -7.95
CA ARG A 274 13.28 -4.83 -7.17
C ARG A 274 12.02 -5.47 -6.61
N LYS A 275 11.30 -6.24 -7.44
CA LYS A 275 10.11 -6.99 -7.00
C LYS A 275 10.45 -7.97 -5.90
N ALA A 276 11.52 -8.73 -6.08
CA ALA A 276 11.98 -9.70 -5.10
C ALA A 276 12.38 -9.05 -3.77
N VAL A 277 13.13 -7.94 -3.81
CA VAL A 277 13.52 -7.19 -2.61
C VAL A 277 12.31 -6.58 -1.91
N ALA A 278 11.35 -6.03 -2.67
CA ALA A 278 10.09 -5.52 -2.10
C ALA A 278 9.27 -6.63 -1.43
N ALA A 279 9.18 -7.80 -2.05
CA ALA A 279 8.52 -8.96 -1.46
C ALA A 279 9.24 -9.45 -0.18
N TYR A 280 10.56 -9.48 -0.20
CA TYR A 280 11.39 -9.80 0.96
C TYR A 280 11.11 -8.83 2.13
N GLN A 281 11.10 -7.52 1.88
CA GLN A 281 10.77 -6.52 2.90
C GLN A 281 9.37 -6.74 3.47
N SER A 282 8.39 -7.03 2.63
CA SER A 282 7.04 -7.34 3.07
C SER A 282 6.99 -8.57 3.98
N VAL A 283 7.72 -9.65 3.63
CA VAL A 283 7.81 -10.83 4.47
C VAL A 283 8.39 -10.48 5.84
N LEU A 284 9.47 -9.69 5.88
CA LEU A 284 10.08 -9.27 7.15
C LEU A 284 9.11 -8.43 7.99
N ASN A 285 8.39 -7.50 7.37
CA ASN A 285 7.43 -6.66 8.06
C ASN A 285 6.27 -7.48 8.62
N ASN A 286 5.76 -8.41 7.83
CA ASN A 286 4.73 -9.33 8.27
C ASN A 286 5.19 -10.21 9.46
N LEU A 287 6.43 -10.70 9.43
CA LEU A 287 6.99 -11.47 10.53
C LEU A 287 7.20 -10.63 11.81
N ARG A 288 7.44 -9.32 11.68
CA ARG A 288 7.52 -8.39 12.82
C ARG A 288 6.16 -8.09 13.45
N ILE A 289 5.10 -8.07 12.65
CA ILE A 289 3.76 -7.68 13.08
C ILE A 289 2.94 -8.91 13.47
N THR A 290 3.14 -10.04 12.78
CA THR A 290 2.33 -11.26 12.97
C THR A 290 2.95 -12.13 14.02
N PRO A 291 2.25 -12.43 15.12
CA PRO A 291 2.75 -13.37 16.09
C PRO A 291 2.92 -14.75 15.45
N VAL A 292 4.10 -15.34 15.65
CA VAL A 292 4.39 -16.69 15.17
C VAL A 292 3.70 -17.68 16.08
N TYR A 293 2.76 -18.44 15.52
CA TYR A 293 2.02 -19.44 16.26
C TYR A 293 2.83 -20.73 16.40
N SER A 294 2.81 -21.33 17.59
CA SER A 294 3.23 -22.72 17.78
C SER A 294 2.29 -23.69 17.02
N LYS A 295 2.69 -24.94 16.81
CA LYS A 295 1.86 -25.97 16.14
C LYS A 295 0.43 -26.11 16.69
N ASP A 296 0.22 -25.74 17.94
CA ASP A 296 -1.04 -25.79 18.68
C ASP A 296 -1.88 -24.49 18.54
N GLY A 297 -1.42 -23.52 17.73
CA GLY A 297 -2.15 -22.26 17.49
C GLY A 297 -2.10 -21.27 18.66
N ARG A 298 -1.25 -21.50 19.67
CA ARG A 298 -1.08 -20.60 20.82
C ARG A 298 0.07 -19.63 20.57
N ILE A 299 -0.17 -18.36 20.88
CA ILE A 299 0.88 -17.34 20.91
C ILE A 299 1.66 -17.54 22.22
N PRO A 300 2.98 -17.76 22.19
CA PRO A 300 3.78 -17.80 23.41
C PRO A 300 3.78 -16.42 24.08
N ASP A 301 3.49 -16.37 25.37
CA ASP A 301 3.39 -15.11 26.14
C ASP A 301 4.71 -14.31 26.21
N ASN A 302 5.85 -14.88 25.81
CA ASN A 302 7.18 -14.25 25.85
C ASN A 302 8.00 -14.61 24.62
N LEU A 303 7.55 -14.25 23.43
CA LEU A 303 8.29 -14.44 22.19
C LEU A 303 9.34 -13.33 22.04
N ASP A 304 10.61 -13.65 22.20
CA ASP A 304 11.72 -12.72 21.89
C ASP A 304 12.20 -13.00 20.46
N MET A 305 11.93 -12.04 19.55
CA MET A 305 12.34 -12.12 18.15
C MET A 305 13.57 -11.24 17.96
N LYS A 306 14.68 -11.83 17.52
CA LYS A 306 15.90 -11.10 17.13
C LYS A 306 16.10 -11.21 15.63
N PHE A 307 16.33 -10.07 14.99
CA PHE A 307 16.64 -9.96 13.57
C PHE A 307 18.14 -9.72 13.41
N GLY A 308 18.76 -10.45 12.49
CA GLY A 308 20.17 -10.31 12.13
C GLY A 308 20.37 -10.41 10.63
N GLU A 309 21.41 -9.77 10.12
CA GLU A 309 21.81 -9.90 8.73
C GLU A 309 22.54 -11.22 8.51
N LEU A 310 22.27 -11.89 7.39
CA LEU A 310 23.00 -13.06 6.97
C LEU A 310 24.37 -12.65 6.38
N PRO A 311 25.41 -13.50 6.54
CA PRO A 311 26.69 -13.28 5.88
C PRO A 311 26.54 -13.12 4.37
N GLU A 312 27.36 -12.27 3.75
CA GLU A 312 27.37 -12.11 2.30
C GLU A 312 27.74 -13.44 1.61
N ILE A 313 26.93 -13.85 0.66
CA ILE A 313 27.13 -15.01 -0.21
C ILE A 313 26.88 -14.56 -1.65
N GLU A 314 27.67 -15.07 -2.59
CA GLU A 314 27.48 -14.89 -4.02
C GLU A 314 26.03 -15.24 -4.41
N ASP A 315 25.42 -14.43 -5.27
CA ASP A 315 24.00 -14.54 -5.68
C ASP A 315 22.93 -14.23 -4.61
N ARG A 316 23.29 -13.96 -3.35
CA ARG A 316 22.32 -13.48 -2.36
C ARG A 316 22.23 -11.96 -2.41
N CYS A 317 21.07 -11.46 -2.84
CA CYS A 317 20.79 -10.02 -2.94
C CYS A 317 20.41 -9.38 -1.60
N ALA A 318 19.76 -10.14 -0.72
CA ALA A 318 19.38 -9.75 0.64
C ALA A 318 19.15 -10.97 1.50
N GLY A 319 19.33 -10.86 2.82
CA GLY A 319 19.06 -11.97 3.73
C GLY A 319 18.94 -11.53 5.17
N THR A 320 17.97 -12.08 5.89
CA THR A 320 17.76 -11.84 7.32
C THR A 320 17.54 -13.15 8.06
N GLU A 321 18.28 -13.35 9.13
CA GLU A 321 18.08 -14.43 10.09
C GLU A 321 17.17 -13.93 11.21
N ILE A 322 16.08 -14.63 11.46
CA ILE A 322 15.14 -14.32 12.53
C ILE A 322 15.25 -15.43 13.58
N ARG A 323 15.69 -15.09 14.78
CA ARG A 323 15.79 -16.01 15.90
C ARG A 323 14.64 -15.81 16.86
N TYR A 324 13.96 -16.90 17.15
CA TYR A 324 12.89 -16.95 18.14
C TYR A 324 13.39 -17.60 19.42
N LEU A 325 13.21 -16.91 20.55
CA LEU A 325 13.51 -17.42 21.86
C LEU A 325 12.21 -17.79 22.56
N LEU A 326 11.88 -19.06 22.59
CA LEU A 326 10.78 -19.57 23.41
C LEU A 326 11.25 -19.84 24.82
N PRO A 327 10.49 -19.51 25.88
CA PRO A 327 10.88 -19.81 27.27
C PRO A 327 11.18 -21.29 27.45
N GLY A 328 12.41 -21.60 27.90
CA GLY A 328 12.83 -22.99 28.18
C GLY A 328 13.12 -23.86 26.95
N ALA A 329 13.16 -23.29 25.74
CA ALA A 329 13.46 -24.04 24.53
C ALA A 329 14.75 -23.55 23.85
N THR A 330 15.31 -24.39 22.98
CA THR A 330 16.43 -24.01 22.12
C THR A 330 15.95 -22.92 21.15
N PRO A 331 16.76 -21.87 20.86
CA PRO A 331 16.43 -20.88 19.86
C PRO A 331 16.09 -21.52 18.52
N LYS A 332 15.08 -21.02 17.87
CA LYS A 332 14.65 -21.44 16.52
C LYS A 332 14.98 -20.35 15.52
N THR A 333 15.30 -20.75 14.30
CA THR A 333 15.76 -19.84 13.26
C THR A 333 14.85 -19.92 12.04
N VAL A 334 14.46 -18.75 11.53
CA VAL A 334 13.88 -18.59 10.18
C VAL A 334 14.82 -17.71 9.37
N ILE A 335 15.12 -18.15 8.17
CA ILE A 335 15.91 -17.40 7.20
C ILE A 335 14.95 -16.92 6.11
N VAL A 336 15.00 -15.62 5.83
CA VAL A 336 14.33 -14.99 4.68
C VAL A 336 15.41 -14.37 3.83
N GLU A 337 15.47 -14.74 2.57
CA GLU A 337 16.52 -14.29 1.66
C GLU A 337 16.01 -14.06 0.24
N VAL A 338 16.71 -13.22 -0.52
CA VAL A 338 16.54 -13.02 -1.96
C VAL A 338 17.77 -13.58 -2.65
N ILE A 339 17.58 -14.54 -3.54
CA ILE A 339 18.65 -15.19 -4.29
C ILE A 339 18.44 -14.91 -5.77
N ARG A 340 19.50 -14.53 -6.48
CA ARG A 340 19.52 -14.41 -7.94
C ARG A 340 19.73 -15.80 -8.55
N CYS A 341 18.81 -16.22 -9.41
CA CYS A 341 18.89 -17.50 -10.10
C CYS A 341 19.01 -17.26 -11.61
N PRO A 342 19.99 -17.86 -12.30
CA PRO A 342 20.01 -17.84 -13.76
C PRO A 342 18.78 -18.58 -14.30
N ILE A 343 18.19 -18.09 -15.39
CA ILE A 343 17.09 -18.80 -16.05
C ILE A 343 17.71 -19.93 -16.87
N GLU A 344 17.59 -21.17 -16.36
CA GLU A 344 17.64 -22.36 -17.19
C GLU A 344 16.23 -22.55 -17.79
N GLU A 345 16.10 -22.91 -19.06
CA GLU A 345 14.85 -23.01 -19.80
C GLU A 345 13.79 -23.80 -18.99
N ASP A 346 12.58 -23.25 -18.83
CA ASP A 346 11.38 -23.81 -18.18
C ASP A 346 11.03 -23.31 -16.75
N PHE A 347 11.04 -22.00 -16.50
CA PHE A 347 10.36 -21.45 -15.35
C PHE A 347 8.93 -20.98 -15.72
N ASP A 348 7.93 -21.85 -15.51
CA ASP A 348 6.51 -21.52 -15.78
C ASP A 348 5.84 -20.64 -14.69
N ASP A 349 6.47 -20.43 -13.52
CA ASP A 349 5.90 -19.77 -12.35
C ASP A 349 6.57 -18.42 -11.98
N VAL A 350 7.11 -17.72 -12.95
CA VAL A 350 7.70 -16.39 -12.69
C VAL A 350 6.60 -15.33 -12.58
N ARG A 351 6.52 -14.66 -11.45
CA ARG A 351 5.59 -13.54 -11.26
C ARG A 351 6.14 -12.29 -11.95
N GLU A 352 5.40 -11.79 -12.94
CA GLU A 352 5.67 -10.54 -13.68
C GLU A 352 5.25 -9.28 -12.89
#